data_222b4cbe2cba11db6af27b9529da7257
#
_entry.id   222b4cbe2cba11db6af27b9529da7257
#
_cell.length_a   1.000
_cell.length_b   1.000
_cell.length_c   1.000
_cell.angle_alpha   90.00
_cell.angle_beta   90.00
_cell.angle_gamma   90.00
#
_symmetry.space_group_name_H-M   'P 1'
#
loop_
_entity.id
_entity.type
_entity.pdbx_description
1 polymer ?
#
loop_
_entity_poly.entity_id
_entity_poly.type
_entity_poly.pdbx_seq_one_letter_code
_entity_poly.pdbx_strand_id
1 'polypeptide(L)'
;MSQGLPHEWRTAETRDLFAAILSLRTQEEAERFFRDLCTLPEIEALTHRWQAAQLLDQGLPYHEVAARTGASTTTVTRVAQWLKRGADGYRLVLDRQKRTSGRTA
;
A
#
# COMPACT_ATOMS: atom_id res chain seq x y z
N MET A 1 -19.24 0.11 17.05
CA MET A 1 -18.64 0.08 16.77
C MET A 1 -18.25 0.23 16.09
N SER A 2 -18.35 0.22 15.94
CA SER A 2 -17.84 0.26 15.28
C SER A 2 -17.21 0.37 14.87
N GLN A 3 -17.37 0.57 14.81
CA GLN A 3 -16.46 0.76 14.36
C GLN A 3 -15.36 0.20 14.64
N GLY A 4 -15.56 -0.25 15.59
CA GLY A 4 -14.50 -1.06 16.01
C GLY A 4 -13.78 -1.86 15.07
N LEU A 5 -14.04 -1.72 13.93
CA LEU A 5 -13.36 -2.39 12.87
C LEU A 5 -11.86 -2.47 13.04
N PRO A 6 -11.15 -1.41 13.48
CA PRO A 6 -9.69 -1.49 13.53
C PRO A 6 -9.16 -2.63 14.37
N HIS A 7 -9.90 -3.01 15.38
CA HIS A 7 -9.44 -4.11 16.24
C HIS A 7 -9.82 -5.47 15.69
N GLU A 8 -10.95 -5.54 15.01
CA GLU A 8 -11.51 -6.82 14.63
C GLU A 8 -10.76 -7.46 13.47
N TRP A 9 -10.13 -6.68 12.60
CA TRP A 9 -9.43 -7.26 11.47
C TRP A 9 -8.12 -7.95 11.87
N ARG A 10 -7.59 -7.68 13.06
CA ARG A 10 -6.35 -8.31 13.54
C ARG A 10 -6.62 -9.62 14.23
N THR A 11 -7.12 -10.56 13.49
CA THR A 11 -7.38 -11.91 14.00
C THR A 11 -6.11 -12.74 13.96
N ALA A 12 -6.18 -13.95 14.54
CA ALA A 12 -5.06 -14.88 14.44
C ALA A 12 -4.74 -15.21 12.98
N GLU A 13 -5.79 -15.31 12.16
CA GLU A 13 -5.63 -15.64 10.75
C GLU A 13 -4.94 -14.51 9.98
N THR A 14 -5.33 -13.25 10.24
CA THR A 14 -4.66 -12.15 9.56
C THR A 14 -3.22 -12.00 10.03
N ARG A 15 -2.95 -12.25 11.29
CA ARG A 15 -1.57 -12.21 11.78
C ARG A 15 -0.73 -13.30 11.13
N ASP A 16 -1.31 -14.46 10.92
CA ASP A 16 -0.63 -15.55 10.23
C ASP A 16 -0.28 -15.15 8.80
N LEU A 17 -1.20 -14.47 8.11
CA LEU A 17 -0.92 -13.98 6.77
C LEU A 17 0.25 -13.00 6.79
N PHE A 18 0.26 -12.07 7.72
CA PHE A 18 1.34 -11.09 7.77
C PHE A 18 2.68 -11.75 8.13
N ALA A 19 2.65 -12.80 8.96
CA ALA A 19 3.85 -13.55 9.22
C ALA A 19 4.38 -14.22 7.95
N ALA A 20 3.47 -14.75 7.13
CA ALA A 20 3.86 -15.34 5.85
C ALA A 20 4.50 -14.29 4.94
N ILE A 21 3.90 -13.10 4.87
CA ILE A 21 4.46 -12.02 4.07
C ILE A 21 5.87 -11.66 4.56
N LEU A 22 6.05 -11.60 5.87
CA LEU A 22 7.36 -11.26 6.43
C LEU A 22 8.42 -12.32 6.19
N SER A 23 8.04 -13.53 5.81
CA SER A 23 9.01 -14.58 5.49
C SER A 23 9.62 -14.42 4.11
N LEU A 24 9.04 -13.55 3.27
CA LEU A 24 9.54 -13.31 1.92
C LEU A 24 10.85 -12.54 1.99
N ARG A 25 11.81 -12.95 1.18
CA ARG A 25 13.17 -12.39 1.24
C ARG A 25 13.57 -11.61 0.01
N THR A 26 12.92 -11.84 -1.12
CA THR A 26 13.25 -11.16 -2.38
C THR A 26 11.98 -10.66 -3.04
N GLN A 27 12.16 -9.73 -3.96
CA GLN A 27 11.03 -9.22 -4.72
C GLN A 27 10.40 -10.34 -5.54
N GLU A 28 11.22 -11.23 -6.10
CA GLU A 28 10.70 -12.34 -6.88
C GLU A 28 9.80 -13.24 -6.03
N GLU A 29 10.22 -13.52 -4.79
CA GLU A 29 9.40 -14.32 -3.90
C GLU A 29 8.07 -13.64 -3.59
N ALA A 30 8.11 -12.32 -3.37
CA ALA A 30 6.90 -11.56 -3.12
C ALA A 30 5.95 -11.62 -4.32
N GLU A 31 6.50 -11.48 -5.54
CA GLU A 31 5.68 -11.56 -6.75
C GLU A 31 5.00 -12.92 -6.86
N ARG A 32 5.74 -13.98 -6.61
CA ARG A 32 5.20 -15.33 -6.69
C ARG A 32 4.11 -15.57 -5.66
N PHE A 33 4.36 -15.15 -4.42
CA PHE A 33 3.39 -15.35 -3.35
C PHE A 33 2.09 -14.58 -3.62
N PHE A 34 2.22 -13.31 -3.98
CA PHE A 34 1.05 -12.48 -4.23
C PHE A 34 0.30 -12.91 -5.48
N ARG A 35 1.02 -13.44 -6.49
CA ARG A 35 0.33 -13.94 -7.67
C ARG A 35 -0.53 -15.15 -7.35
N ASP A 36 -0.07 -16.02 -6.44
CA ASP A 36 -0.88 -17.16 -5.98
C ASP A 36 -2.02 -16.71 -5.07
N LEU A 37 -1.75 -15.76 -4.20
CA LEU A 37 -2.71 -15.34 -3.19
C LEU A 37 -3.83 -14.47 -3.74
N CYS A 38 -3.53 -13.63 -4.72
CA CYS A 38 -4.44 -12.60 -5.23
C CYS A 38 -4.81 -12.83 -6.67
N THR A 39 -5.99 -12.34 -7.04
CA THR A 39 -6.33 -12.25 -8.46
C THR A 39 -5.54 -11.10 -9.09
N LEU A 40 -5.45 -11.08 -10.43
CA LEU A 40 -4.78 -9.99 -11.13
C LEU A 40 -5.43 -8.64 -10.84
N PRO A 41 -6.79 -8.51 -10.87
CA PRO A 41 -7.39 -7.23 -10.49
C PRO A 41 -7.04 -6.80 -9.07
N GLU A 42 -6.88 -7.73 -8.14
CA GLU A 42 -6.49 -7.38 -6.79
C GLU A 42 -5.07 -6.84 -6.74
N ILE A 43 -4.16 -7.47 -7.48
CA ILE A 43 -2.78 -6.97 -7.56
C ILE A 43 -2.76 -5.58 -8.20
N GLU A 44 -3.55 -5.39 -9.25
CA GLU A 44 -3.64 -4.10 -9.90
C GLU A 44 -4.15 -3.02 -8.95
N ALA A 45 -5.17 -3.34 -8.16
CA ALA A 45 -5.70 -2.39 -7.20
C ALA A 45 -4.66 -2.01 -6.15
N LEU A 46 -3.91 -2.99 -5.65
CA LEU A 46 -2.83 -2.72 -4.70
C LEU A 46 -1.75 -1.84 -5.34
N THR A 47 -1.40 -2.14 -6.58
CA THR A 47 -0.39 -1.38 -7.31
C THR A 47 -0.81 0.07 -7.47
N HIS A 48 -2.08 0.29 -7.88
CA HIS A 48 -2.60 1.65 -8.05
C HIS A 48 -2.55 2.43 -6.75
N ARG A 49 -2.94 1.78 -5.64
CA ARG A 49 -2.92 2.45 -4.34
C ARG A 49 -1.51 2.83 -3.92
N TRP A 50 -0.56 1.94 -4.15
CA TRP A 50 0.82 2.23 -3.78
C TRP A 50 1.40 3.36 -4.63
N GLN A 51 1.16 3.33 -5.94
CA GLN A 51 1.60 4.41 -6.82
C GLN A 51 0.97 5.73 -6.42
N ALA A 52 -0.34 5.72 -6.10
CA ALA A 52 -1.01 6.93 -5.67
C ALA A 52 -0.39 7.50 -4.40
N ALA A 53 -0.05 6.64 -3.44
CA ALA A 53 0.59 7.10 -2.21
C ALA A 53 1.93 7.77 -2.51
N GLN A 54 2.71 7.19 -3.41
CA GLN A 54 4.01 7.76 -3.78
C GLN A 54 3.85 9.13 -4.43
N LEU A 55 2.92 9.26 -5.37
CA LEU A 55 2.73 10.53 -6.08
C LEU A 55 2.13 11.60 -5.18
N LEU A 56 1.19 11.22 -4.31
CA LEU A 56 0.62 12.16 -3.35
C LEU A 56 1.70 12.66 -2.40
N ASP A 57 2.60 11.80 -1.99
CA ASP A 57 3.69 12.19 -1.11
C ASP A 57 4.65 13.15 -1.79
N GLN A 58 4.73 13.11 -3.12
CA GLN A 58 5.52 14.05 -3.90
C GLN A 58 4.80 15.38 -4.11
N GLY A 59 3.54 15.49 -3.71
CA GLY A 59 2.82 16.74 -3.77
C GLY A 59 1.98 16.94 -5.03
N LEU A 60 1.80 15.90 -5.84
CA LEU A 60 1.00 16.03 -7.04
C LEU A 60 -0.47 16.25 -6.71
N PRO A 61 -1.20 17.02 -7.53
CA PRO A 61 -2.64 17.18 -7.33
C PRO A 61 -3.39 15.87 -7.56
N TYR A 62 -4.52 15.71 -6.90
CA TYR A 62 -5.30 14.47 -6.95
C TYR A 62 -5.67 14.06 -8.37
N HIS A 63 -6.09 15.01 -9.20
CA HIS A 63 -6.51 14.67 -10.57
C HIS A 63 -5.33 14.16 -11.40
N GLU A 64 -4.14 14.69 -11.15
CA GLU A 64 -2.96 14.21 -11.86
C GLU A 64 -2.56 12.83 -11.38
N VAL A 65 -2.68 12.57 -10.08
CA VAL A 65 -2.40 11.23 -9.55
C VAL A 65 -3.34 10.21 -10.17
N ALA A 66 -4.63 10.54 -10.25
CA ALA A 66 -5.60 9.63 -10.88
C ALA A 66 -5.23 9.35 -12.34
N ALA A 67 -4.87 10.41 -13.08
CA ALA A 67 -4.53 10.27 -14.49
C ALA A 67 -3.30 9.39 -14.69
N ARG A 68 -2.30 9.54 -13.84
CA ARG A 68 -1.05 8.80 -14.00
C ARG A 68 -1.12 7.36 -13.55
N THR A 69 -1.96 7.07 -12.55
CA THR A 69 -2.01 5.73 -11.97
C THR A 69 -3.10 4.86 -12.57
N GLY A 70 -4.11 5.47 -13.17
CA GLY A 70 -5.29 4.73 -13.60
C GLY A 70 -6.28 4.49 -12.47
N ALA A 71 -5.97 4.95 -11.27
CA ALA A 71 -6.90 4.83 -10.14
C ALA A 71 -8.03 5.85 -10.29
N SER A 72 -9.20 5.52 -9.74
CA SER A 72 -10.30 6.46 -9.71
C SER A 72 -9.99 7.60 -8.75
N THR A 73 -10.68 8.74 -8.92
CA THR A 73 -10.51 9.86 -8.00
C THR A 73 -10.94 9.48 -6.59
N THR A 74 -11.94 8.60 -6.47
CA THR A 74 -12.36 8.10 -5.16
C THR A 74 -11.22 7.34 -4.49
N THR A 75 -10.55 6.48 -5.23
CA THR A 75 -9.42 5.73 -4.70
C THR A 75 -8.29 6.67 -4.26
N VAL A 76 -7.96 7.67 -5.10
CA VAL A 76 -6.91 8.63 -4.76
C VAL A 76 -7.27 9.39 -3.48
N THR A 77 -8.53 9.82 -3.35
CA THR A 77 -8.97 10.52 -2.15
C THR A 77 -8.81 9.63 -0.89
N ARG A 78 -9.18 8.36 -1.02
CA ARG A 78 -9.04 7.43 0.11
C ARG A 78 -7.58 7.22 0.48
N VAL A 79 -6.72 7.06 -0.51
CA VAL A 79 -5.29 6.89 -0.24
C VAL A 79 -4.75 8.13 0.47
N ALA A 80 -5.16 9.32 0.03
CA ALA A 80 -4.73 10.55 0.68
C ALA A 80 -5.17 10.59 2.14
N GLN A 81 -6.38 10.12 2.43
CA GLN A 81 -6.87 10.07 3.81
C GLN A 81 -6.06 9.10 4.66
N TRP A 82 -5.77 7.92 4.13
CA TRP A 82 -4.97 6.93 4.85
C TRP A 82 -3.53 7.38 5.03
N LEU A 83 -3.00 8.12 4.09
CA LEU A 83 -1.67 8.69 4.22
C LEU A 83 -1.59 9.66 5.39
N LYS A 84 -2.67 10.40 5.64
CA LYS A 84 -2.71 11.38 6.71
C LYS A 84 -3.17 10.81 8.04
N ARG A 85 -4.13 9.88 8.02
CA ARG A 85 -4.82 9.42 9.22
C ARG A 85 -4.90 7.90 9.36
N GLY A 86 -4.16 7.17 8.55
CA GLY A 86 -4.22 5.73 8.60
C GLY A 86 -3.37 5.17 9.73
N ALA A 87 -2.92 3.94 9.55
CA ALA A 87 -2.10 3.24 10.54
C ALA A 87 -0.62 3.55 10.39
N ASP A 88 -0.27 4.60 9.67
CA ASP A 88 1.10 5.02 9.40
C ASP A 88 1.88 4.06 8.50
N GLY A 89 1.21 3.07 7.89
CA GLY A 89 1.90 2.11 7.04
C GLY A 89 2.50 2.73 5.79
N TYR A 90 1.72 3.59 5.11
CA TYR A 90 2.25 4.30 3.95
C TYR A 90 3.45 5.15 4.35
N ARG A 91 3.32 5.88 5.45
CA ARG A 91 4.38 6.77 5.90
C ARG A 91 5.66 6.00 6.20
N LEU A 92 5.51 4.87 6.86
CA LEU A 92 6.64 4.03 7.22
C LEU A 92 7.41 3.55 5.99
N VAL A 93 6.69 3.02 5.01
CA VAL A 93 7.34 2.45 3.82
C VAL A 93 7.91 3.55 2.94
N LEU A 94 7.15 4.64 2.76
CA LEU A 94 7.64 5.76 1.96
C LEU A 94 8.94 6.34 2.55
N ASP A 95 8.99 6.49 3.86
CA ASP A 95 10.19 7.02 4.49
C ASP A 95 11.37 6.09 4.35
N ARG A 96 11.14 4.79 4.48
CA ARG A 96 12.19 3.80 4.30
C ARG A 96 12.75 3.80 2.88
N GLN A 97 11.86 3.90 1.90
CA GLN A 97 12.29 3.91 0.51
C GLN A 97 13.06 5.18 0.17
N LYS A 98 12.66 6.31 0.72
CA LYS A 98 13.39 7.54 0.52
C LYS A 98 14.82 7.44 1.06
N ARG A 99 14.97 6.86 2.24
CA ARG A 99 16.29 6.69 2.82
C ARG A 99 17.16 5.78 1.98
N THR A 100 16.58 4.70 1.47
CA THR A 100 17.31 3.77 0.62
C THR A 100 17.75 4.45 -0.67
N SER A 101 16.82 5.18 -1.31
CA SER A 101 17.13 5.92 -2.53
C SER A 101 18.20 6.97 -2.29
N GLY A 102 18.09 7.67 -1.15
CA GLY A 102 19.06 8.69 -0.81
C GLY A 102 20.46 8.12 -0.65
N ARG A 103 20.58 6.91 -0.12
CA ARG A 103 21.88 6.29 0.03
C ARG A 103 22.47 5.82 -1.29
N THR A 104 21.63 5.42 -2.20
CA THR A 104 22.11 4.94 -3.50
C THR A 104 22.36 6.07 -4.46
N ALA A 105 21.75 7.20 -4.22
CA ALA A 105 21.96 8.34 -5.08
C ALA A 105 23.31 8.97 -4.77
#